data_3f2146ae951283588c8b436ba889fae2
#
_entry.id   3f2146ae951283588c8b436ba889fae2
#
_cell.length_a   1.000
_cell.length_b   1.000
_cell.length_c   1.000
_cell.angle_alpha   90.00
_cell.angle_beta   90.00
_cell.angle_gamma   90.00
#
_symmetry.space_group_name_H-M   'P 1'
#
loop_
_entity.id
_entity.type
_entity.pdbx_description
1 polymer ?
#
loop_
_entity_poly.entity_id
_entity_poly.type
_entity_poly.pdbx_seq_one_letter_code
_entity_poly.pdbx_strand_id
1 'polypeptide(L)'
;MTKKASWVQIVTFCVFIALFFVLNLALPDISFSERENRELAQMPDFSFGSLFSGKYTERFESYTTDQFAFRDTWTTMKAACELSLGKKENKGVYICGGELLTEGYKTPDAKLLDTNISAIRALSENAGVPVYFALIPGVSELRSDLLPRNAPNDSQKETIDYCYSNSGTVNVDMLGTLSAHKDEYIYYRTDHHWTSLGAYYGYAALAESMGLGEIPPIDSYKRRVVSDEFYGTVYSKSGISWIRPDSIELFVPQHETTRITNYSNGEPVVTAMYNFDFLEKKDKYSMFMGGNTPLLTVTTENEDAPSLLVIRDSYFDSLTPFLQDDFSDIHIMDLRYYKTQLMNSSIKEYVEKNDIDEVLVCYSVNNFGTDTNIFLLGQ
;
A
#
# COMPACT_ATOMS: atom_id res chain seq x y z
N MET A 1 -51.65 12.67 13.55
CA MET A 1 -50.75 13.77 13.99
C MET A 1 -51.55 15.05 14.11
N THR A 2 -51.34 15.84 15.18
CA THR A 2 -52.02 17.14 15.33
C THR A 2 -51.36 18.18 14.41
N LYS A 3 -52.14 19.17 13.88
CA LYS A 3 -51.58 20.25 13.07
C LYS A 3 -50.35 20.93 13.69
N LYS A 4 -50.32 21.06 15.04
CA LYS A 4 -49.18 21.59 15.77
C LYS A 4 -47.94 20.72 15.63
N ALA A 5 -48.05 19.40 15.71
CA ALA A 5 -46.93 18.47 15.54
C ALA A 5 -46.34 18.54 14.11
N SER A 6 -47.20 18.65 13.11
CA SER A 6 -46.73 18.82 11.71
C SER A 6 -45.98 20.14 11.50
N TRP A 7 -46.47 21.22 12.08
CA TRP A 7 -45.75 22.51 12.03
C TRP A 7 -44.38 22.49 12.70
N VAL A 8 -44.29 21.86 13.89
CA VAL A 8 -42.99 21.67 14.57
C VAL A 8 -42.01 20.90 13.70
N GLN A 9 -42.45 19.81 13.06
CA GLN A 9 -41.60 19.03 12.17
C GLN A 9 -41.09 19.85 10.96
N ILE A 10 -42.01 20.61 10.31
CA ILE A 10 -41.64 21.45 9.15
C ILE A 10 -40.65 22.53 9.58
N VAL A 11 -40.91 23.24 10.68
CA VAL A 11 -40.01 24.30 11.16
C VAL A 11 -38.64 23.71 11.52
N THR A 12 -38.58 22.60 12.26
CA THR A 12 -37.34 21.92 12.64
C THR A 12 -36.55 21.53 11.39
N PHE A 13 -37.19 20.95 10.38
CA PHE A 13 -36.58 20.58 9.12
C PHE A 13 -36.02 21.80 8.36
N CYS A 14 -36.82 22.87 8.24
CA CYS A 14 -36.36 24.09 7.56
C CYS A 14 -35.21 24.76 8.30
N VAL A 15 -35.22 24.80 9.64
CA VAL A 15 -34.15 25.34 10.46
C VAL A 15 -32.88 24.51 10.29
N PHE A 16 -32.98 23.19 10.27
CA PHE A 16 -31.85 22.29 10.03
C PHE A 16 -31.19 22.55 8.67
N ILE A 17 -31.98 22.61 7.59
CA ILE A 17 -31.44 22.91 6.24
C ILE A 17 -30.79 24.28 6.19
N ALA A 18 -31.47 25.32 6.73
CA ALA A 18 -30.94 26.67 6.73
C ALA A 18 -29.63 26.79 7.53
N LEU A 19 -29.56 26.11 8.69
CA LEU A 19 -28.34 26.06 9.51
C LEU A 19 -27.15 25.46 8.74
N PHE A 20 -27.34 24.26 8.14
CA PHE A 20 -26.27 23.62 7.39
C PHE A 20 -25.90 24.39 6.11
N PHE A 21 -26.86 25.02 5.45
CA PHE A 21 -26.58 25.91 4.33
C PHE A 21 -25.66 27.08 4.74
N VAL A 22 -25.99 27.75 5.86
CA VAL A 22 -25.18 28.84 6.39
C VAL A 22 -23.79 28.34 6.84
N LEU A 23 -23.72 27.19 7.52
CA LEU A 23 -22.45 26.61 7.96
C LEU A 23 -21.53 26.28 6.78
N ASN A 24 -22.07 25.67 5.72
CA ASN A 24 -21.28 25.37 4.51
C ASN A 24 -20.78 26.60 3.77
N LEU A 25 -21.45 27.75 3.92
CA LEU A 25 -20.97 29.02 3.34
C LEU A 25 -19.96 29.74 4.26
N ALA A 26 -20.02 29.50 5.57
CA ALA A 26 -19.24 30.25 6.56
C ALA A 26 -17.95 29.54 6.97
N LEU A 27 -17.91 28.21 6.88
CA LEU A 27 -16.70 27.43 7.21
C LEU A 27 -15.69 27.49 6.05
N PRO A 28 -14.41 27.62 6.34
CA PRO A 28 -13.37 27.58 5.30
C PRO A 28 -13.26 26.17 4.69
N ASP A 29 -12.93 26.13 3.41
CA ASP A 29 -12.63 24.87 2.72
C ASP A 29 -11.36 24.23 3.28
N ILE A 30 -11.36 22.91 3.37
CA ILE A 30 -10.24 22.09 3.82
C ILE A 30 -9.61 21.43 2.59
N SER A 31 -8.29 21.56 2.42
CA SER A 31 -7.59 20.98 1.27
C SER A 31 -7.32 19.48 1.42
N PHE A 32 -7.07 19.03 2.66
CA PHE A 32 -6.67 17.66 2.94
C PHE A 32 -7.43 17.09 4.14
N SER A 33 -7.88 15.86 4.03
CA SER A 33 -8.49 15.11 5.14
C SER A 33 -7.44 14.21 5.79
N GLU A 34 -6.94 14.59 6.95
CA GLU A 34 -6.05 13.76 7.78
C GLU A 34 -6.69 12.42 8.11
N ARG A 35 -8.00 12.40 8.26
CA ARG A 35 -8.73 11.18 8.58
C ARG A 35 -8.78 10.18 7.44
N GLU A 36 -9.07 10.65 6.22
CA GLU A 36 -9.17 9.80 5.02
C GLU A 36 -7.83 9.69 4.28
N ASN A 37 -6.81 10.44 4.72
CA ASN A 37 -5.49 10.51 4.10
C ASN A 37 -5.56 10.80 2.58
N ARG A 38 -6.34 11.84 2.23
CA ARG A 38 -6.52 12.25 0.82
C ARG A 38 -6.80 13.73 0.69
N GLU A 39 -6.50 14.26 -0.47
CA GLU A 39 -6.96 15.59 -0.87
C GLU A 39 -8.49 15.61 -1.01
N LEU A 40 -9.09 16.72 -0.58
CA LEU A 40 -10.51 16.97 -0.71
C LEU A 40 -10.79 17.83 -1.95
N ALA A 41 -11.91 17.56 -2.62
CA ALA A 41 -12.32 18.31 -3.78
C ALA A 41 -12.48 19.81 -3.42
N GLN A 42 -11.91 20.67 -4.24
CA GLN A 42 -11.99 22.11 -4.11
C GLN A 42 -13.05 22.67 -5.08
N MET A 43 -13.49 23.93 -4.84
CA MET A 43 -14.48 24.58 -5.71
C MET A 43 -14.01 24.55 -7.17
N PRO A 44 -14.78 23.94 -8.09
CA PRO A 44 -14.38 23.85 -9.48
C PRO A 44 -14.49 25.18 -10.21
N ASP A 45 -13.56 25.43 -11.14
CA ASP A 45 -13.66 26.56 -12.05
C ASP A 45 -14.89 26.44 -12.96
N PHE A 46 -15.67 27.51 -13.01
CA PHE A 46 -16.86 27.57 -13.85
C PHE A 46 -16.51 27.85 -15.31
N SER A 47 -17.07 27.05 -16.22
CA SER A 47 -17.15 27.40 -17.62
C SER A 47 -18.46 26.85 -18.25
N PHE A 48 -19.00 27.53 -19.25
CA PHE A 48 -20.19 27.04 -19.95
C PHE A 48 -19.96 25.67 -20.61
N GLY A 49 -18.74 25.42 -21.15
CA GLY A 49 -18.39 24.14 -21.74
C GLY A 49 -18.38 23.00 -20.70
N SER A 50 -17.85 23.24 -19.51
CA SER A 50 -17.87 22.25 -18.43
C SER A 50 -19.28 22.02 -17.87
N LEU A 51 -20.11 23.05 -17.82
CA LEU A 51 -21.50 22.93 -17.40
C LEU A 51 -22.32 22.08 -18.39
N PHE A 52 -22.26 22.38 -19.70
CA PHE A 52 -23.02 21.65 -20.70
C PHE A 52 -22.52 20.20 -20.92
N SER A 53 -21.24 19.92 -20.66
CA SER A 53 -20.68 18.56 -20.67
C SER A 53 -20.97 17.76 -19.38
N GLY A 54 -21.59 18.35 -18.36
CA GLY A 54 -21.84 17.73 -17.06
C GLY A 54 -20.62 17.70 -16.12
N LYS A 55 -19.40 18.01 -16.58
CA LYS A 55 -18.17 17.97 -15.79
C LYS A 55 -18.18 18.94 -14.61
N TYR A 56 -18.76 20.14 -14.78
CA TYR A 56 -18.89 21.09 -13.68
C TYR A 56 -19.79 20.53 -12.57
N THR A 57 -20.94 19.99 -12.94
CA THR A 57 -21.92 19.44 -11.98
C THR A 57 -21.33 18.28 -11.16
N GLU A 58 -20.62 17.37 -11.82
CA GLU A 58 -19.92 16.24 -11.16
C GLU A 58 -18.86 16.73 -10.17
N ARG A 59 -18.01 17.68 -10.58
CA ARG A 59 -16.98 18.25 -9.71
C ARG A 59 -17.58 19.06 -8.57
N PHE A 60 -18.67 19.79 -8.82
CA PHE A 60 -19.37 20.55 -7.81
C PHE A 60 -20.05 19.65 -6.77
N GLU A 61 -20.61 18.51 -7.20
CA GLU A 61 -21.15 17.49 -6.29
C GLU A 61 -20.04 16.89 -5.40
N SER A 62 -18.89 16.58 -5.98
CA SER A 62 -17.72 16.12 -5.22
C SER A 62 -17.27 17.17 -4.20
N TYR A 63 -17.16 18.44 -4.61
CA TYR A 63 -16.83 19.55 -3.73
C TYR A 63 -17.83 19.69 -2.57
N THR A 64 -19.12 19.75 -2.85
CA THR A 64 -20.13 19.91 -1.80
C THR A 64 -20.19 18.73 -0.83
N THR A 65 -19.85 17.53 -1.32
CA THR A 65 -19.75 16.33 -0.48
C THR A 65 -18.52 16.38 0.42
N ASP A 66 -17.38 16.79 -0.12
CA ASP A 66 -16.11 16.81 0.60
C ASP A 66 -16.02 17.97 1.59
N GLN A 67 -16.63 19.13 1.29
CA GLN A 67 -16.62 20.32 2.14
C GLN A 67 -17.86 20.41 3.05
N PHE A 68 -18.70 19.37 3.11
CA PHE A 68 -19.90 19.40 3.94
C PHE A 68 -19.56 19.58 5.43
N ALA A 69 -20.21 20.53 6.08
CA ALA A 69 -19.99 20.88 7.48
C ALA A 69 -20.06 19.65 8.40
N PHE A 70 -19.01 19.39 9.19
CA PHE A 70 -18.84 18.24 10.07
C PHE A 70 -18.89 16.87 9.37
N ARG A 71 -18.45 16.82 8.11
CA ARG A 71 -18.44 15.62 7.26
C ARG A 71 -17.91 14.37 7.98
N ASP A 72 -16.78 14.48 8.67
CA ASP A 72 -16.16 13.35 9.37
C ASP A 72 -17.05 12.83 10.52
N THR A 73 -17.76 13.71 11.19
CA THR A 73 -18.73 13.33 12.22
C THR A 73 -19.90 12.55 11.60
N TRP A 74 -20.44 13.03 10.48
CA TRP A 74 -21.53 12.35 9.78
C TRP A 74 -21.14 10.98 9.25
N THR A 75 -19.95 10.87 8.67
CA THR A 75 -19.43 9.57 8.19
C THR A 75 -19.24 8.58 9.33
N THR A 76 -18.75 9.04 10.49
CA THR A 76 -18.61 8.20 11.69
C THR A 76 -19.96 7.78 12.25
N MET A 77 -20.91 8.71 12.36
CA MET A 77 -22.27 8.39 12.82
C MET A 77 -22.94 7.37 11.90
N LYS A 78 -22.82 7.55 10.59
CA LYS A 78 -23.32 6.58 9.61
C LYS A 78 -22.72 5.21 9.85
N ALA A 79 -21.38 5.12 9.93
CA ALA A 79 -20.69 3.86 10.21
C ALA A 79 -21.17 3.22 11.50
N ALA A 80 -21.25 4.00 12.60
CA ALA A 80 -21.73 3.50 13.89
C ALA A 80 -23.18 2.96 13.82
N CYS A 81 -24.08 3.68 13.13
CA CYS A 81 -25.46 3.22 12.93
C CYS A 81 -25.52 1.92 12.12
N GLU A 82 -24.82 1.84 10.98
CA GLU A 82 -24.81 0.63 10.14
C GLU A 82 -24.26 -0.58 10.90
N LEU A 83 -23.19 -0.40 11.67
CA LEU A 83 -22.59 -1.46 12.48
C LEU A 83 -23.49 -1.88 13.64
N SER A 84 -24.20 -0.95 14.27
CA SER A 84 -25.17 -1.27 15.33
C SER A 84 -26.34 -2.11 14.82
N LEU A 85 -26.65 -2.00 13.52
CA LEU A 85 -27.63 -2.84 12.82
C LEU A 85 -27.08 -4.20 12.39
N GLY A 86 -25.83 -4.52 12.76
CA GLY A 86 -25.18 -5.81 12.49
C GLY A 86 -24.39 -5.88 11.20
N LYS A 87 -24.23 -4.77 10.44
CA LYS A 87 -23.34 -4.70 9.29
C LYS A 87 -21.89 -4.93 9.76
N LYS A 88 -21.12 -5.69 9.03
CA LYS A 88 -19.71 -6.02 9.32
C LYS A 88 -18.74 -5.47 8.27
N GLU A 89 -19.20 -4.52 7.47
CA GLU A 89 -18.43 -3.86 6.41
C GLU A 89 -18.82 -2.39 6.34
N ASN A 90 -17.84 -1.51 6.09
CA ASN A 90 -18.10 -0.11 5.73
C ASN A 90 -17.11 0.34 4.66
N LYS A 91 -17.60 0.94 3.58
CA LYS A 91 -16.81 1.42 2.44
C LYS A 91 -15.85 0.35 1.84
N GLY A 92 -16.27 -0.91 1.81
CA GLY A 92 -15.45 -2.03 1.30
C GLY A 92 -14.49 -2.61 2.33
N VAL A 93 -14.42 -2.05 3.55
CA VAL A 93 -13.57 -2.54 4.62
C VAL A 93 -14.37 -3.44 5.56
N TYR A 94 -13.94 -4.67 5.73
CA TYR A 94 -14.48 -5.61 6.70
C TYR A 94 -13.96 -5.33 8.10
N ILE A 95 -14.85 -5.49 9.08
CA ILE A 95 -14.53 -5.45 10.50
C ILE A 95 -14.45 -6.89 10.97
N CYS A 96 -13.24 -7.37 11.10
CA CYS A 96 -12.92 -8.77 11.38
C CYS A 96 -12.76 -9.05 12.87
N GLY A 97 -12.55 -10.31 13.23
CA GLY A 97 -12.14 -10.69 14.57
C GLY A 97 -10.78 -10.06 14.95
N GLY A 98 -10.53 -9.87 16.26
CA GLY A 98 -9.26 -9.33 16.74
C GLY A 98 -9.00 -7.86 16.41
N GLU A 99 -10.05 -7.07 16.13
CA GLU A 99 -9.96 -5.65 15.70
C GLU A 99 -9.22 -5.46 14.37
N LEU A 100 -9.11 -6.50 13.55
CA LEU A 100 -8.53 -6.43 12.22
C LEU A 100 -9.49 -5.74 11.25
N LEU A 101 -8.98 -4.77 10.52
CA LEU A 101 -9.63 -4.16 9.36
C LEU A 101 -8.96 -4.68 8.09
N THR A 102 -9.73 -5.13 7.13
CA THR A 102 -9.19 -5.54 5.83
C THR A 102 -10.20 -5.36 4.71
N GLU A 103 -9.72 -5.24 3.51
CA GLU A 103 -10.55 -5.33 2.31
C GLU A 103 -10.60 -6.78 1.84
N GLY A 104 -11.73 -7.17 1.23
CA GLY A 104 -11.82 -8.44 0.53
C GLY A 104 -10.99 -8.41 -0.75
N TYR A 105 -10.36 -9.50 -1.06
CA TYR A 105 -9.69 -9.68 -2.34
C TYR A 105 -10.71 -9.97 -3.44
N LYS A 106 -10.47 -9.39 -4.60
CA LYS A 106 -11.20 -9.68 -5.81
C LYS A 106 -10.21 -10.07 -6.90
N THR A 107 -10.45 -11.19 -7.54
CA THR A 107 -9.64 -11.67 -8.67
C THR A 107 -9.52 -10.56 -9.73
N PRO A 108 -8.29 -10.22 -10.15
CA PRO A 108 -8.04 -9.19 -11.14
C PRO A 108 -8.67 -9.49 -12.50
N ASP A 109 -8.74 -8.46 -13.35
CA ASP A 109 -9.09 -8.66 -14.76
C ASP A 109 -8.10 -9.62 -15.41
N ALA A 110 -8.61 -10.70 -16.01
CA ALA A 110 -7.80 -11.77 -16.58
C ALA A 110 -6.84 -11.25 -17.67
N LYS A 111 -7.29 -10.31 -18.50
CA LYS A 111 -6.46 -9.76 -19.58
C LYS A 111 -5.30 -8.94 -19.03
N LEU A 112 -5.53 -8.15 -17.99
CA LEU A 112 -4.46 -7.38 -17.34
C LEU A 112 -3.48 -8.34 -16.65
N LEU A 113 -3.98 -9.34 -15.94
CA LEU A 113 -3.16 -10.34 -15.26
C LEU A 113 -2.27 -11.10 -16.27
N ASP A 114 -2.83 -11.57 -17.38
CA ASP A 114 -2.09 -12.24 -18.47
C ASP A 114 -1.03 -11.33 -19.09
N THR A 115 -1.35 -10.04 -19.26
CA THR A 115 -0.40 -9.05 -19.77
C THR A 115 0.79 -8.90 -18.81
N ASN A 116 0.51 -8.77 -17.50
CA ASN A 116 1.55 -8.63 -16.48
C ASN A 116 2.42 -9.89 -16.38
N ILE A 117 1.82 -11.09 -16.39
CA ILE A 117 2.55 -12.35 -16.36
C ILE A 117 3.42 -12.52 -17.63
N SER A 118 2.90 -12.14 -18.80
CA SER A 118 3.66 -12.20 -20.05
C SER A 118 4.88 -11.28 -20.00
N ALA A 119 4.75 -10.11 -19.38
CA ALA A 119 5.88 -9.19 -19.18
C ALA A 119 6.94 -9.76 -18.22
N ILE A 120 6.52 -10.41 -17.14
CA ILE A 120 7.43 -11.10 -16.21
C ILE A 120 8.17 -12.23 -16.92
N ARG A 121 7.48 -13.02 -17.74
CA ARG A 121 8.11 -14.09 -18.55
C ARG A 121 9.13 -13.53 -19.52
N ALA A 122 8.77 -12.47 -20.26
CA ALA A 122 9.69 -11.82 -21.19
C ALA A 122 10.92 -11.26 -20.47
N LEU A 123 10.74 -10.68 -19.29
CA LEU A 123 11.85 -10.24 -18.43
C LEU A 123 12.76 -11.43 -18.07
N SER A 124 12.19 -12.55 -17.61
CA SER A 124 12.97 -13.76 -17.25
C SER A 124 13.76 -14.31 -18.43
N GLU A 125 13.21 -14.27 -19.64
CA GLU A 125 13.86 -14.75 -20.86
C GLU A 125 14.97 -13.80 -21.37
N ASN A 126 14.86 -12.50 -21.11
CA ASN A 126 15.71 -11.48 -21.73
C ASN A 126 16.69 -10.78 -20.78
N ALA A 127 16.49 -10.84 -19.45
CA ALA A 127 17.33 -10.12 -18.50
C ALA A 127 18.82 -10.52 -18.50
N GLY A 128 19.13 -11.76 -18.92
CA GLY A 128 20.50 -12.30 -18.93
C GLY A 128 21.02 -12.70 -17.54
N VAL A 129 20.27 -12.48 -16.50
CA VAL A 129 20.54 -12.79 -15.09
C VAL A 129 19.35 -13.51 -14.46
N PRO A 130 19.52 -14.20 -13.33
CA PRO A 130 18.40 -14.83 -12.62
C PRO A 130 17.29 -13.82 -12.28
N VAL A 131 16.04 -14.21 -12.50
CA VAL A 131 14.86 -13.41 -12.16
C VAL A 131 14.02 -14.16 -11.16
N TYR A 132 13.84 -13.54 -9.98
CA TYR A 132 13.02 -14.05 -8.89
C TYR A 132 11.68 -13.33 -8.88
N PHE A 133 10.61 -14.05 -8.55
CA PHE A 133 9.26 -13.49 -8.50
C PHE A 133 8.60 -13.82 -7.17
N ALA A 134 8.26 -12.76 -6.42
CA ALA A 134 7.67 -12.82 -5.10
C ALA A 134 6.31 -12.11 -5.09
N LEU A 135 5.24 -12.86 -4.82
CA LEU A 135 3.90 -12.32 -4.63
C LEU A 135 3.51 -12.42 -3.15
N ILE A 136 3.37 -11.26 -2.51
CA ILE A 136 3.04 -11.15 -1.09
C ILE A 136 1.52 -11.25 -0.93
N PRO A 137 0.99 -12.25 -0.22
CA PRO A 137 -0.44 -12.35 0.06
C PRO A 137 -0.89 -11.25 1.00
N GLY A 138 -2.09 -10.75 0.83
CA GLY A 138 -2.72 -9.85 1.79
C GLY A 138 -3.28 -10.59 3.00
N VAL A 139 -3.53 -9.86 4.08
CA VAL A 139 -4.04 -10.43 5.34
C VAL A 139 -5.39 -11.14 5.19
N SER A 140 -6.22 -10.74 4.21
CA SER A 140 -7.51 -11.42 3.94
C SER A 140 -7.37 -12.85 3.40
N GLU A 141 -6.22 -13.23 2.84
CA GLU A 141 -5.89 -14.63 2.53
C GLU A 141 -5.44 -15.38 3.78
N LEU A 142 -4.43 -14.86 4.47
CA LEU A 142 -3.81 -15.51 5.61
C LEU A 142 -4.76 -15.65 6.81
N ARG A 143 -5.62 -14.67 7.02
CA ARG A 143 -6.58 -14.59 8.12
C ARG A 143 -8.02 -14.62 7.63
N SER A 144 -8.28 -15.41 6.59
CA SER A 144 -9.65 -15.65 6.09
C SER A 144 -10.60 -16.19 7.16
N ASP A 145 -10.05 -16.84 8.20
CA ASP A 145 -10.76 -17.30 9.39
C ASP A 145 -11.37 -16.16 10.23
N LEU A 146 -10.83 -14.95 10.16
CA LEU A 146 -11.30 -13.77 10.89
C LEU A 146 -12.34 -12.94 10.11
N LEU A 147 -12.50 -13.18 8.81
CA LEU A 147 -13.46 -12.46 7.98
C LEU A 147 -14.91 -12.65 8.47
N PRO A 148 -15.77 -11.66 8.28
CA PRO A 148 -17.19 -11.84 8.53
C PRO A 148 -17.76 -13.01 7.72
N ARG A 149 -18.70 -13.73 8.32
CA ARG A 149 -19.36 -14.86 7.64
C ARG A 149 -19.97 -14.42 6.30
N ASN A 150 -19.63 -15.15 5.24
CA ASN A 150 -20.04 -14.89 3.85
C ASN A 150 -19.50 -13.55 3.29
N ALA A 151 -18.43 -13.00 3.86
CA ALA A 151 -17.73 -11.87 3.24
C ALA A 151 -17.19 -12.29 1.87
N PRO A 152 -17.51 -11.59 0.77
CA PRO A 152 -16.87 -11.82 -0.51
C PRO A 152 -15.35 -11.67 -0.42
N ASN A 153 -14.62 -12.73 -0.71
CA ASN A 153 -13.16 -12.76 -0.71
C ASN A 153 -12.71 -13.90 -1.62
N ASP A 154 -12.17 -13.54 -2.79
CA ASP A 154 -11.62 -14.52 -3.72
C ASP A 154 -10.29 -15.07 -3.20
N SER A 155 -9.82 -16.18 -3.72
CA SER A 155 -8.55 -16.79 -3.31
C SER A 155 -7.36 -16.08 -3.94
N GLN A 156 -6.50 -15.50 -3.11
CA GLN A 156 -5.20 -14.98 -3.57
C GLN A 156 -4.25 -16.14 -3.92
N LYS A 157 -4.38 -17.27 -3.23
CA LYS A 157 -3.60 -18.47 -3.54
C LYS A 157 -3.80 -18.93 -4.99
N GLU A 158 -5.06 -18.96 -5.48
CA GLU A 158 -5.33 -19.32 -6.88
C GLU A 158 -4.65 -18.34 -7.85
N THR A 159 -4.65 -17.06 -7.54
CA THR A 159 -3.96 -16.04 -8.35
C THR A 159 -2.44 -16.21 -8.30
N ILE A 160 -1.86 -16.47 -7.12
CA ILE A 160 -0.42 -16.73 -6.95
C ILE A 160 -0.01 -17.98 -7.75
N ASP A 161 -0.73 -19.07 -7.58
CA ASP A 161 -0.45 -20.34 -8.28
C ASP A 161 -0.50 -20.14 -9.82
N TYR A 162 -1.49 -19.38 -10.30
CA TYR A 162 -1.62 -19.07 -11.72
C TYR A 162 -0.44 -18.22 -12.23
N CYS A 163 -0.06 -17.17 -11.49
CA CYS A 163 1.08 -16.32 -11.85
C CYS A 163 2.38 -17.11 -11.88
N TYR A 164 2.65 -17.88 -10.85
CA TYR A 164 3.89 -18.66 -10.72
C TYR A 164 4.01 -19.76 -11.77
N SER A 165 2.90 -20.43 -12.11
CA SER A 165 2.89 -21.46 -13.15
C SER A 165 3.17 -20.92 -14.55
N ASN A 166 3.01 -19.60 -14.75
CA ASN A 166 3.09 -18.96 -16.06
C ASN A 166 4.21 -17.91 -16.20
N SER A 167 4.94 -17.58 -15.13
CA SER A 167 5.98 -16.54 -15.13
C SER A 167 7.30 -16.96 -15.75
N GLY A 168 7.69 -18.24 -15.64
CA GLY A 168 8.99 -18.74 -16.09
C GLY A 168 10.17 -18.28 -15.22
N THR A 169 9.91 -17.81 -14.01
CA THR A 169 10.89 -17.27 -13.06
C THR A 169 11.21 -18.28 -11.94
N VAL A 170 12.17 -17.96 -11.09
CA VAL A 170 12.32 -18.60 -9.78
C VAL A 170 11.29 -17.98 -8.83
N ASN A 171 10.32 -18.79 -8.41
CA ASN A 171 9.21 -18.32 -7.58
C ASN A 171 9.55 -18.40 -6.10
N VAL A 172 9.20 -17.35 -5.34
CA VAL A 172 9.44 -17.25 -3.89
C VAL A 172 8.16 -17.64 -3.14
N ASP A 173 8.22 -18.65 -2.26
CA ASP A 173 7.04 -19.08 -1.49
C ASP A 173 6.73 -18.15 -0.31
N MET A 174 6.28 -16.93 -0.61
CA MET A 174 5.80 -15.99 0.40
C MET A 174 4.57 -16.50 1.14
N LEU A 175 3.65 -17.16 0.42
CA LEU A 175 2.39 -17.63 1.00
C LEU A 175 2.62 -18.74 2.03
N GLY A 176 3.45 -19.72 1.71
CA GLY A 176 3.77 -20.82 2.63
C GLY A 176 4.45 -20.32 3.90
N THR A 177 5.48 -19.49 3.74
CA THR A 177 6.25 -18.95 4.86
C THR A 177 5.39 -18.06 5.77
N LEU A 178 4.64 -17.12 5.21
CA LEU A 178 3.78 -16.23 6.02
C LEU A 178 2.60 -17.00 6.66
N SER A 179 2.08 -18.03 6.00
CA SER A 179 1.01 -18.88 6.56
C SER A 179 1.46 -19.65 7.80
N ALA A 180 2.73 -20.05 7.87
CA ALA A 180 3.29 -20.72 9.05
C ALA A 180 3.31 -19.80 10.28
N HIS A 181 3.33 -18.49 10.09
CA HIS A 181 3.41 -17.45 11.12
C HIS A 181 2.13 -16.60 11.22
N LYS A 182 1.03 -17.02 10.61
CA LYS A 182 -0.21 -16.23 10.50
C LYS A 182 -0.85 -15.81 11.83
N ASP A 183 -0.57 -16.53 12.91
CA ASP A 183 -1.10 -16.25 14.24
C ASP A 183 -0.24 -15.23 15.02
N GLU A 184 0.90 -14.84 14.49
CA GLU A 184 1.75 -13.77 15.02
C GLU A 184 1.30 -12.41 14.47
N TYR A 185 1.81 -11.31 15.05
CA TYR A 185 1.48 -9.95 14.59
C TYR A 185 2.30 -9.57 13.35
N ILE A 186 2.10 -10.29 12.25
CA ILE A 186 2.82 -10.10 10.99
C ILE A 186 2.15 -9.14 10.01
N TYR A 187 0.90 -8.73 10.28
CA TYR A 187 0.20 -7.66 9.55
C TYR A 187 -0.34 -6.61 10.51
N TYR A 188 -0.34 -5.35 10.08
CA TYR A 188 -1.03 -4.30 10.80
C TYR A 188 -2.54 -4.55 10.79
N ARG A 189 -3.22 -4.15 11.87
CA ARG A 189 -4.69 -4.30 11.98
C ARG A 189 -5.43 -3.18 11.26
N THR A 190 -4.78 -2.02 11.08
CA THR A 190 -5.37 -0.79 10.54
C THR A 190 -4.82 -0.41 9.18
N ASP A 191 -3.81 -1.13 8.70
CA ASP A 191 -3.15 -0.92 7.41
C ASP A 191 -3.10 -2.20 6.57
N HIS A 192 -2.89 -2.05 5.26
CA HIS A 192 -2.79 -3.19 4.36
C HIS A 192 -1.41 -3.85 4.36
N HIS A 193 -0.38 -3.18 4.85
CA HIS A 193 0.98 -3.72 4.88
C HIS A 193 1.19 -4.75 5.99
N TRP A 194 2.19 -5.57 5.81
CA TRP A 194 2.78 -6.34 6.88
C TRP A 194 3.53 -5.48 7.88
N THR A 195 3.79 -6.00 9.07
CA THR A 195 4.69 -5.39 10.07
C THR A 195 6.14 -5.70 9.72
N SER A 196 7.10 -5.10 10.44
CA SER A 196 8.52 -5.49 10.30
C SER A 196 8.77 -6.97 10.62
N LEU A 197 7.95 -7.59 11.48
CA LEU A 197 8.02 -9.03 11.72
C LEU A 197 7.56 -9.81 10.49
N GLY A 198 6.49 -9.38 9.83
CA GLY A 198 6.05 -9.98 8.55
C GLY A 198 7.10 -9.80 7.45
N ALA A 199 7.72 -8.62 7.37
CA ALA A 199 8.81 -8.35 6.43
C ALA A 199 10.05 -9.23 6.70
N TYR A 200 10.39 -9.52 7.96
CA TYR A 200 11.43 -10.46 8.32
C TYR A 200 11.15 -11.90 7.80
N TYR A 201 9.92 -12.39 7.96
CA TYR A 201 9.54 -13.69 7.39
C TYR A 201 9.51 -13.65 5.85
N GLY A 202 9.14 -12.52 5.25
CA GLY A 202 9.29 -12.30 3.81
C GLY A 202 10.75 -12.36 3.35
N TYR A 203 11.66 -11.74 4.11
CA TYR A 203 13.10 -11.86 3.89
C TYR A 203 13.57 -13.32 4.00
N ALA A 204 13.10 -14.07 4.99
CA ALA A 204 13.45 -15.49 5.13
C ALA A 204 13.05 -16.31 3.89
N ALA A 205 11.86 -16.06 3.33
CA ALA A 205 11.42 -16.71 2.10
C ALA A 205 12.28 -16.34 0.88
N LEU A 206 12.71 -15.08 0.79
CA LEU A 206 13.65 -14.62 -0.25
C LEU A 206 15.01 -15.29 -0.09
N ALA A 207 15.57 -15.28 1.12
CA ALA A 207 16.88 -15.86 1.40
C ALA A 207 16.94 -17.35 1.04
N GLU A 208 15.90 -18.11 1.36
CA GLU A 208 15.80 -19.53 0.96
C GLU A 208 15.76 -19.67 -0.57
N SER A 209 14.94 -18.88 -1.25
CA SER A 209 14.74 -19.01 -2.71
C SER A 209 15.92 -18.51 -3.53
N MET A 210 16.60 -17.49 -3.05
CA MET A 210 17.77 -16.87 -3.70
C MET A 210 19.08 -17.54 -3.29
N GLY A 211 19.06 -18.43 -2.28
CA GLY A 211 20.27 -19.08 -1.77
C GLY A 211 21.19 -18.12 -1.02
N LEU A 212 20.63 -17.06 -0.43
CA LEU A 212 21.37 -16.18 0.46
C LEU A 212 21.86 -16.97 1.68
N GLY A 213 22.88 -16.50 2.34
CA GLY A 213 23.53 -17.20 3.43
C GLY A 213 22.62 -17.61 4.61
N GLU A 214 23.18 -17.77 5.81
CA GLU A 214 22.42 -18.07 7.01
C GLU A 214 21.56 -16.86 7.40
N ILE A 215 20.23 -17.09 7.55
CA ILE A 215 19.29 -16.04 7.95
C ILE A 215 19.59 -15.64 9.40
N PRO A 216 19.94 -14.37 9.69
CA PRO A 216 20.17 -13.94 11.05
C PRO A 216 18.92 -14.17 11.90
N PRO A 217 19.06 -14.80 13.10
CA PRO A 217 17.91 -15.03 13.96
C PRO A 217 17.28 -13.70 14.39
N ILE A 218 15.96 -13.66 14.52
CA ILE A 218 15.22 -12.42 14.79
C ILE A 218 15.70 -11.68 16.04
N ASP A 219 16.19 -12.41 17.04
CA ASP A 219 16.72 -11.86 18.30
C ASP A 219 18.10 -11.18 18.12
N SER A 220 18.74 -11.32 16.94
CA SER A 220 19.98 -10.60 16.63
C SER A 220 19.75 -9.14 16.27
N TYR A 221 18.51 -8.78 15.89
CA TYR A 221 18.15 -7.41 15.57
C TYR A 221 17.80 -6.61 16.84
N LYS A 222 18.21 -5.34 16.87
CA LYS A 222 17.79 -4.42 17.92
C LYS A 222 16.37 -3.95 17.66
N ARG A 223 15.43 -4.36 18.47
CA ARG A 223 14.02 -3.96 18.37
C ARG A 223 13.78 -2.57 18.93
N ARG A 224 13.05 -1.73 18.20
CA ARG A 224 12.70 -0.37 18.60
C ARG A 224 11.28 -0.01 18.16
N VAL A 225 10.36 0.19 19.10
CA VAL A 225 9.06 0.80 18.81
C VAL A 225 9.28 2.29 18.57
N VAL A 226 8.86 2.78 17.39
CA VAL A 226 9.02 4.18 16.97
C VAL A 226 7.70 4.94 16.92
N SER A 227 6.57 4.23 16.90
CA SER A 227 5.23 4.79 17.06
C SER A 227 4.30 3.74 17.64
N ASP A 228 3.42 4.15 18.55
CA ASP A 228 2.27 3.37 19.07
C ASP A 228 0.92 3.98 18.68
N GLU A 229 0.94 4.96 17.78
CA GLU A 229 -0.21 5.70 17.27
C GLU A 229 -0.30 5.61 15.73
N PHE A 230 -0.18 4.42 15.17
CA PHE A 230 -0.29 4.22 13.72
C PHE A 230 -1.72 3.82 13.34
N TYR A 231 -2.36 4.67 12.55
CA TYR A 231 -3.64 4.43 11.90
C TYR A 231 -3.43 4.44 10.38
N GLY A 232 -3.42 3.28 9.76
CA GLY A 232 -3.09 3.11 8.36
C GLY A 232 -4.23 3.43 7.38
N THR A 233 -4.01 3.03 6.14
CA THR A 233 -4.87 3.32 4.99
C THR A 233 -6.24 2.64 5.08
N VAL A 234 -6.28 1.40 5.58
CA VAL A 234 -7.52 0.64 5.74
C VAL A 234 -8.41 1.27 6.81
N TYR A 235 -7.83 1.72 7.92
CA TYR A 235 -8.56 2.51 8.92
C TYR A 235 -9.13 3.80 8.31
N SER A 236 -8.31 4.54 7.59
CA SER A 236 -8.72 5.80 6.96
C SER A 236 -9.90 5.62 6.02
N LYS A 237 -9.89 4.54 5.23
CA LYS A 237 -10.96 4.18 4.31
C LYS A 237 -12.24 3.74 5.05
N SER A 238 -12.09 3.02 6.16
CA SER A 238 -13.21 2.41 6.89
C SER A 238 -14.23 3.40 7.44
N GLY A 239 -13.82 4.64 7.74
CA GLY A 239 -14.68 5.62 8.44
C GLY A 239 -14.95 5.29 9.92
N ILE A 240 -14.31 4.26 10.48
CA ILE A 240 -14.43 3.81 11.87
C ILE A 240 -13.45 4.61 12.74
N SER A 241 -13.83 4.99 13.96
CA SER A 241 -12.98 5.85 14.82
C SER A 241 -12.62 5.23 16.17
N TRP A 242 -13.06 4.02 16.46
CA TRP A 242 -12.90 3.39 17.79
C TRP A 242 -11.98 2.15 17.79
N ILE A 243 -11.33 1.86 16.67
CA ILE A 243 -10.29 0.84 16.62
C ILE A 243 -9.01 1.42 17.24
N ARG A 244 -8.32 0.63 18.03
CA ARG A 244 -7.03 1.04 18.61
C ARG A 244 -5.93 1.08 17.55
N PRO A 245 -4.94 1.96 17.71
CA PRO A 245 -3.82 2.08 16.78
C PRO A 245 -2.95 0.83 16.74
N ASP A 246 -2.15 0.73 15.71
CA ASP A 246 -1.03 -0.18 15.60
C ASP A 246 0.25 0.45 16.12
N SER A 247 1.25 -0.38 16.39
CA SER A 247 2.61 0.07 16.71
C SER A 247 3.54 -0.24 15.54
N ILE A 248 4.37 0.74 15.16
CA ILE A 248 5.47 0.52 14.23
C ILE A 248 6.72 0.17 15.03
N GLU A 249 7.24 -1.02 14.80
CA GLU A 249 8.48 -1.51 15.40
C GLU A 249 9.53 -1.71 14.31
N LEU A 250 10.76 -1.26 14.57
CA LEU A 250 11.91 -1.51 13.71
C LEU A 250 12.70 -2.69 14.23
N PHE A 251 13.22 -3.48 13.31
CA PHE A 251 14.27 -4.45 13.53
C PHE A 251 15.55 -3.89 12.92
N VAL A 252 16.38 -3.27 13.76
CA VAL A 252 17.59 -2.57 13.33
C VAL A 252 18.74 -3.57 13.33
N PRO A 253 19.40 -3.80 12.17
CA PRO A 253 20.60 -4.63 12.12
C PRO A 253 21.71 -4.09 13.02
N GLN A 254 22.66 -4.93 13.41
CA GLN A 254 23.77 -4.52 14.28
C GLN A 254 24.80 -3.63 13.56
N HIS A 255 24.87 -3.72 12.23
CA HIS A 255 25.78 -2.98 11.38
C HIS A 255 24.96 -2.10 10.43
N GLU A 256 24.89 -0.80 10.70
CA GLU A 256 24.27 0.20 9.82
C GLU A 256 25.36 0.95 9.07
N THR A 257 25.82 0.42 7.96
CA THR A 257 26.81 1.08 7.09
C THR A 257 26.30 1.13 5.65
N THR A 258 25.10 1.65 5.47
CA THR A 258 24.49 1.76 4.15
C THR A 258 24.37 3.22 3.72
N ARG A 259 24.66 3.47 2.45
CA ARG A 259 24.40 4.74 1.81
C ARG A 259 23.17 4.61 0.91
N ILE A 260 22.13 5.40 1.19
CA ILE A 260 20.91 5.42 0.39
C ILE A 260 20.88 6.66 -0.46
N THR A 261 20.66 6.49 -1.75
CA THR A 261 20.57 7.57 -2.73
C THR A 261 19.22 7.55 -3.42
N ASN A 262 18.52 8.68 -3.39
CA ASN A 262 17.21 8.88 -4.00
C ASN A 262 17.35 9.66 -5.30
N TYR A 263 16.72 9.17 -6.39
CA TYR A 263 16.75 9.77 -7.73
C TYR A 263 15.40 10.39 -8.15
N SER A 264 14.54 10.76 -7.20
CA SER A 264 13.19 11.27 -7.50
C SER A 264 13.14 12.50 -8.38
N ASN A 265 14.14 13.39 -8.27
CA ASN A 265 14.16 14.69 -8.94
C ASN A 265 15.22 14.79 -10.05
N GLY A 266 15.74 13.67 -10.52
CA GLY A 266 16.78 13.62 -11.56
C GLY A 266 18.20 13.78 -11.04
N GLU A 267 18.42 14.46 -9.92
CA GLU A 267 19.70 14.57 -9.24
C GLU A 267 19.75 13.64 -8.04
N PRO A 268 20.87 12.92 -7.82
CA PRO A 268 21.00 12.00 -6.69
C PRO A 268 21.07 12.77 -5.36
N VAL A 269 20.20 12.40 -4.42
CA VAL A 269 20.16 12.97 -3.07
C VAL A 269 20.37 11.85 -2.05
N VAL A 270 21.39 12.00 -1.19
CA VAL A 270 21.61 11.05 -0.09
C VAL A 270 20.50 11.20 0.94
N THR A 271 19.90 10.09 1.31
CA THR A 271 18.81 10.00 2.29
C THR A 271 19.11 8.92 3.33
N ALA A 272 18.16 8.60 4.19
CA ALA A 272 18.28 7.59 5.23
C ALA A 272 17.31 6.42 4.99
N MET A 273 17.65 5.23 5.51
CA MET A 273 16.78 4.05 5.55
C MET A 273 15.43 4.36 6.23
N TYR A 274 15.47 5.18 7.27
CA TYR A 274 14.30 5.58 8.05
C TYR A 274 14.21 7.10 8.10
N ASN A 275 13.14 7.65 7.52
CA ASN A 275 12.83 9.08 7.61
C ASN A 275 11.80 9.33 8.72
N PHE A 276 12.28 9.64 9.90
CA PHE A 276 11.44 9.82 11.09
C PHE A 276 10.49 11.04 11.02
N ASP A 277 10.68 11.98 10.09
CA ASP A 277 9.74 13.09 9.88
C ASP A 277 8.34 12.61 9.47
N PHE A 278 8.23 11.40 8.91
CA PHE A 278 6.94 10.79 8.59
C PHE A 278 6.16 10.30 9.83
N LEU A 279 6.80 10.13 10.97
CA LEU A 279 6.10 9.78 12.22
C LEU A 279 5.18 10.90 12.71
N GLU A 280 5.44 12.15 12.31
CA GLU A 280 4.60 13.30 12.59
C GLU A 280 3.47 13.48 11.54
N LYS A 281 3.45 12.65 10.49
CA LYS A 281 2.45 12.67 9.43
C LYS A 281 1.44 11.54 9.60
N LYS A 282 0.33 11.63 8.87
CA LYS A 282 -0.69 10.59 8.84
C LYS A 282 -0.14 9.28 8.27
N ASP A 283 0.61 9.36 7.19
CA ASP A 283 1.27 8.23 6.55
C ASP A 283 2.62 7.94 7.21
N LYS A 284 2.54 7.33 8.40
CA LYS A 284 3.75 6.97 9.18
C LYS A 284 4.54 5.82 8.55
N TYR A 285 3.89 4.95 7.74
CA TYR A 285 4.58 3.84 7.08
C TYR A 285 5.63 4.33 6.08
N SER A 286 5.41 5.49 5.46
CA SER A 286 6.39 6.13 4.58
C SER A 286 7.70 6.53 5.28
N MET A 287 7.83 6.32 6.60
CA MET A 287 9.13 6.42 7.26
C MET A 287 10.15 5.41 6.73
N PHE A 288 9.69 4.24 6.28
CA PHE A 288 10.55 3.30 5.57
C PHE A 288 10.92 3.89 4.21
N MET A 289 12.20 4.01 3.93
CA MET A 289 12.77 4.50 2.67
C MET A 289 12.36 5.92 2.24
N GLY A 290 11.59 6.66 3.07
CA GLY A 290 11.09 8.00 2.74
C GLY A 290 9.88 8.02 1.82
N GLY A 291 9.17 6.89 1.68
CA GLY A 291 7.96 6.70 0.87
C GLY A 291 8.24 6.31 -0.59
N ASN A 292 7.22 6.47 -1.43
CA ASN A 292 7.31 6.02 -2.82
C ASN A 292 8.18 6.92 -3.68
N THR A 293 9.21 6.35 -4.30
CA THR A 293 10.16 7.06 -5.16
C THR A 293 10.38 6.27 -6.45
N PRO A 294 10.73 6.93 -7.58
CA PRO A 294 10.99 6.21 -8.83
C PRO A 294 12.13 5.20 -8.72
N LEU A 295 13.24 5.61 -8.12
CA LEU A 295 14.44 4.81 -7.97
C LEU A 295 15.20 5.22 -6.70
N LEU A 296 15.56 4.22 -5.91
CA LEU A 296 16.50 4.32 -4.80
C LEU A 296 17.67 3.36 -5.07
N THR A 297 18.85 3.69 -4.60
CA THR A 297 19.96 2.73 -4.46
C THR A 297 20.38 2.65 -3.01
N VAL A 298 20.65 1.44 -2.55
CA VAL A 298 21.24 1.13 -1.25
C VAL A 298 22.60 0.54 -1.53
N THR A 299 23.66 1.27 -1.22
CA THR A 299 25.04 0.80 -1.35
C THR A 299 25.54 0.38 0.03
N THR A 300 26.11 -0.79 0.13
CA THR A 300 26.60 -1.39 1.40
C THR A 300 28.14 -1.40 1.43
N GLU A 301 28.72 -1.85 2.52
CA GLU A 301 30.18 -2.09 2.62
C GLU A 301 30.60 -3.50 2.15
N ASN A 302 29.66 -4.34 1.76
CA ASN A 302 29.92 -5.71 1.30
C ASN A 302 30.23 -5.71 -0.21
N GLU A 303 31.38 -5.16 -0.60
CA GLU A 303 31.76 -4.99 -2.00
C GLU A 303 31.87 -6.31 -2.80
N ASP A 304 32.06 -7.44 -2.14
CA ASP A 304 32.19 -8.77 -2.77
C ASP A 304 30.83 -9.48 -2.97
N ALA A 305 29.71 -8.92 -2.44
CA ALA A 305 28.39 -9.50 -2.60
C ALA A 305 27.76 -9.14 -3.97
N PRO A 306 26.78 -9.93 -4.46
CA PRO A 306 26.08 -9.61 -5.69
C PRO A 306 25.30 -8.29 -5.60
N SER A 307 24.97 -7.72 -6.76
CA SER A 307 24.10 -6.57 -6.90
C SER A 307 22.67 -7.02 -7.25
N LEU A 308 21.66 -6.32 -6.73
CA LEU A 308 20.24 -6.66 -6.88
C LEU A 308 19.44 -5.51 -7.50
N LEU A 309 18.66 -5.78 -8.54
CA LEU A 309 17.58 -4.91 -8.98
C LEU A 309 16.25 -5.42 -8.44
N VAL A 310 15.56 -4.59 -7.66
CA VAL A 310 14.21 -4.88 -7.15
C VAL A 310 13.18 -4.02 -7.85
N ILE A 311 12.19 -4.65 -8.44
CA ILE A 311 11.01 -4.02 -9.01
C ILE A 311 9.84 -4.30 -8.06
N ARG A 312 9.28 -3.24 -7.46
CA ARG A 312 8.49 -3.42 -6.24
C ARG A 312 7.25 -2.52 -6.12
N ASP A 313 6.40 -2.87 -5.15
CA ASP A 313 5.46 -1.96 -4.51
C ASP A 313 5.91 -1.61 -3.06
N SER A 314 5.13 -0.82 -2.33
CA SER A 314 5.48 -0.31 -1.00
C SER A 314 5.67 -1.38 0.09
N TYR A 315 5.24 -2.61 -0.11
CA TYR A 315 5.50 -3.69 0.85
C TYR A 315 7.00 -3.95 1.03
N PHE A 316 7.77 -3.77 -0.03
CA PHE A 316 9.21 -4.00 -0.01
C PHE A 316 9.97 -3.00 0.87
N ASP A 317 9.42 -1.82 1.12
CA ASP A 317 10.12 -0.76 1.88
C ASP A 317 10.56 -1.21 3.27
N SER A 318 9.68 -1.92 4.00
CA SER A 318 10.01 -2.46 5.33
C SER A 318 10.84 -3.75 5.29
N LEU A 319 11.01 -4.38 4.11
CA LEU A 319 11.85 -5.55 3.91
C LEU A 319 13.30 -5.15 3.62
N THR A 320 13.52 -4.01 2.95
CA THR A 320 14.85 -3.52 2.55
C THR A 320 15.92 -3.59 3.64
N PRO A 321 15.65 -3.23 4.92
CA PRO A 321 16.66 -3.27 5.96
C PRO A 321 17.28 -4.64 6.22
N PHE A 322 16.58 -5.72 5.89
CA PHE A 322 17.06 -7.09 6.13
C PHE A 322 18.04 -7.58 5.06
N LEU A 323 18.05 -6.95 3.87
CA LEU A 323 18.86 -7.38 2.72
C LEU A 323 20.26 -6.73 2.67
N GLN A 324 20.55 -5.77 3.56
CA GLN A 324 21.75 -4.95 3.45
C GLN A 324 23.07 -5.74 3.66
N ASP A 325 23.01 -6.90 4.32
CA ASP A 325 24.20 -7.74 4.54
C ASP A 325 24.42 -8.76 3.40
N ASP A 326 23.42 -8.92 2.50
CA ASP A 326 23.42 -9.93 1.44
C ASP A 326 23.88 -9.39 0.08
N PHE A 327 23.82 -8.07 -0.13
CA PHE A 327 24.07 -7.44 -1.42
C PHE A 327 25.05 -6.25 -1.30
N SER A 328 25.86 -6.03 -2.35
CA SER A 328 26.73 -4.84 -2.47
C SER A 328 25.93 -3.58 -2.77
N ASP A 329 25.05 -3.68 -3.77
CA ASP A 329 24.15 -2.63 -4.19
C ASP A 329 22.74 -3.18 -4.41
N ILE A 330 21.72 -2.46 -3.91
CA ILE A 330 20.32 -2.80 -4.15
C ILE A 330 19.66 -1.61 -4.85
N HIS A 331 19.25 -1.80 -6.10
CA HIS A 331 18.51 -0.83 -6.88
C HIS A 331 17.01 -1.09 -6.72
N ILE A 332 16.28 -0.15 -6.13
CA ILE A 332 14.85 -0.31 -5.81
C ILE A 332 14.04 0.58 -6.73
N MET A 333 13.27 -0.04 -7.63
CA MET A 333 12.52 0.63 -8.69
C MET A 333 11.00 0.46 -8.49
N ASP A 334 10.27 1.57 -8.55
CA ASP A 334 8.80 1.59 -8.55
C ASP A 334 8.29 2.01 -9.93
N LEU A 335 7.67 1.08 -10.65
CA LEU A 335 7.21 1.30 -12.03
C LEU A 335 6.17 2.40 -12.15
N ARG A 336 5.40 2.65 -11.11
CA ARG A 336 4.38 3.71 -11.09
C ARG A 336 4.99 5.09 -11.28
N TYR A 337 6.24 5.26 -10.84
CA TYR A 337 6.99 6.53 -10.88
C TYR A 337 8.16 6.49 -11.87
N TYR A 338 8.74 5.33 -12.17
CA TYR A 338 9.88 5.15 -13.08
C TYR A 338 9.48 4.92 -14.55
N LYS A 339 8.19 4.81 -14.84
CA LYS A 339 7.65 4.47 -16.18
C LYS A 339 8.18 5.32 -17.33
N THR A 340 8.39 6.63 -17.12
CA THR A 340 8.86 7.54 -18.19
C THR A 340 10.27 7.20 -18.65
N GLN A 341 11.12 6.75 -17.76
CA GLN A 341 12.48 6.32 -18.06
C GLN A 341 12.46 5.01 -18.86
N LEU A 342 11.61 4.05 -18.47
CA LEU A 342 11.46 2.76 -19.16
C LEU A 342 10.81 2.86 -20.55
N MET A 343 10.05 3.92 -20.84
CA MET A 343 9.50 4.12 -22.19
C MET A 343 10.58 4.33 -23.27
N ASN A 344 11.82 4.66 -22.87
CA ASN A 344 12.96 4.93 -23.75
C ASN A 344 14.14 3.98 -23.53
N SER A 345 14.01 3.00 -22.65
CA SER A 345 15.04 2.00 -22.32
C SER A 345 14.35 0.70 -21.88
N SER A 346 15.11 -0.40 -21.76
CA SER A 346 14.60 -1.66 -21.23
C SER A 346 15.23 -2.00 -19.88
N ILE A 347 14.61 -2.93 -19.15
CA ILE A 347 15.23 -3.48 -17.93
C ILE A 347 16.55 -4.20 -18.25
N LYS A 348 16.62 -4.88 -19.39
CA LYS A 348 17.89 -5.48 -19.85
C LYS A 348 19.02 -4.46 -19.96
N GLU A 349 18.77 -3.32 -20.63
CA GLU A 349 19.77 -2.25 -20.72
C GLU A 349 20.14 -1.67 -19.36
N TYR A 350 19.18 -1.61 -18.43
CA TYR A 350 19.45 -1.18 -17.07
C TYR A 350 20.33 -2.17 -16.31
N VAL A 351 20.06 -3.46 -16.42
CA VAL A 351 20.85 -4.57 -15.84
C VAL A 351 22.29 -4.52 -16.37
N GLU A 352 22.45 -4.48 -17.71
CA GLU A 352 23.78 -4.43 -18.35
C GLU A 352 24.58 -3.16 -17.98
N LYS A 353 23.91 -2.00 -17.92
CA LYS A 353 24.57 -0.72 -17.64
C LYS A 353 25.05 -0.58 -16.20
N ASN A 354 24.35 -1.21 -15.26
CA ASN A 354 24.65 -1.10 -13.84
C ASN A 354 25.26 -2.36 -13.24
N ASP A 355 25.70 -3.31 -14.10
CA ASP A 355 26.33 -4.59 -13.71
C ASP A 355 25.50 -5.33 -12.63
N ILE A 356 24.18 -5.44 -12.85
CA ILE A 356 23.25 -6.11 -11.94
C ILE A 356 23.39 -7.63 -12.09
N ASP A 357 23.54 -8.33 -10.97
CA ASP A 357 23.71 -9.79 -10.94
C ASP A 357 22.38 -10.54 -10.84
N GLU A 358 21.37 -9.95 -10.19
CA GLU A 358 20.08 -10.58 -9.93
C GLU A 358 18.91 -9.58 -10.04
N VAL A 359 17.75 -10.07 -10.47
CA VAL A 359 16.51 -9.26 -10.52
C VAL A 359 15.45 -9.90 -9.64
N LEU A 360 14.80 -9.12 -8.77
CA LEU A 360 13.66 -9.51 -7.97
C LEU A 360 12.44 -8.67 -8.37
N VAL A 361 11.34 -9.32 -8.74
CA VAL A 361 10.02 -8.68 -8.86
C VAL A 361 9.21 -9.03 -7.62
N CYS A 362 8.94 -8.05 -6.75
CA CYS A 362 8.30 -8.22 -5.45
C CYS A 362 7.09 -7.29 -5.30
N TYR A 363 5.90 -7.87 -5.35
CA TYR A 363 4.63 -7.15 -5.29
C TYR A 363 3.65 -7.81 -4.33
N SER A 364 2.77 -7.03 -3.71
CA SER A 364 1.55 -7.59 -3.17
C SER A 364 0.68 -8.15 -4.31
N VAL A 365 -0.07 -9.21 -4.04
CA VAL A 365 -0.97 -9.82 -5.03
C VAL A 365 -1.96 -8.79 -5.58
N ASN A 366 -2.49 -7.93 -4.71
CA ASN A 366 -3.44 -6.87 -5.09
C ASN A 366 -2.83 -5.89 -6.10
N ASN A 367 -1.63 -5.38 -5.80
CA ASN A 367 -0.99 -4.38 -6.66
C ASN A 367 -0.50 -5.01 -7.96
N PHE A 368 0.04 -6.24 -7.94
CA PHE A 368 0.40 -6.96 -9.15
C PHE A 368 -0.77 -7.12 -10.11
N GLY A 369 -1.94 -7.45 -9.57
CA GLY A 369 -3.16 -7.65 -10.36
C GLY A 369 -3.80 -6.36 -10.90
N THR A 370 -3.41 -5.19 -10.41
CA THR A 370 -4.01 -3.90 -10.76
C THR A 370 -3.05 -2.89 -11.37
N ASP A 371 -1.73 -3.07 -11.23
CA ASP A 371 -0.73 -2.17 -11.81
C ASP A 371 -0.65 -2.35 -13.33
N THR A 372 -0.97 -1.27 -14.03
CA THR A 372 -0.96 -1.21 -15.49
C THR A 372 0.41 -0.86 -16.09
N ASN A 373 1.46 -0.72 -15.26
CA ASN A 373 2.81 -0.38 -15.74
C ASN A 373 3.73 -1.61 -15.85
N ILE A 374 3.34 -2.77 -15.31
CA ILE A 374 4.16 -4.01 -15.31
C ILE A 374 4.50 -4.47 -16.73
N PHE A 375 3.65 -4.18 -17.73
CA PHE A 375 3.92 -4.50 -19.13
C PHE A 375 5.25 -3.91 -19.65
N LEU A 376 5.75 -2.83 -19.02
CA LEU A 376 7.04 -2.21 -19.39
C LEU A 376 8.24 -3.13 -19.15
N LEU A 377 8.10 -4.15 -18.31
CA LEU A 377 9.16 -5.14 -18.06
C LEU A 377 9.40 -6.08 -19.24
N GLY A 378 8.43 -6.19 -20.14
CA GLY A 378 8.50 -7.05 -21.32
C GLY A 378 9.05 -6.36 -22.59
N GLN A 379 9.54 -5.12 -22.48
CA GLN A 379 10.03 -4.33 -23.62
C GLN A 379 11.52 -4.54 -23.87
#